data_aa5b2a4229b43b272d87582b40872f7a
#
_entry.id   aa5b2a4229b43b272d87582b40872f7a
#
_cell.length_a   1.000
_cell.length_b   1.000
_cell.length_c   1.000
_cell.angle_alpha   90.00
_cell.angle_beta   90.00
_cell.angle_gamma   90.00
#
_symmetry.space_group_name_H-M   'P 1'
#
loop_
_entity.id
_entity.type
_entity.pdbx_description
1 polymer ?
#
loop_
_entity_poly.entity_id
_entity_poly.type
_entity_poly.pdbx_seq_one_letter_code
_entity_poly.pdbx_strand_id
1 'polypeptide(L)' 'MSKAEYTEEQLSDMREDAFVNIKEACMRLQERTKCGNEVVIKMLNEVLEFYITQDAKNKP' A
#
# COMPACT_ATOMS: atom_id res chain seq x y z
N MET A 1 15.64 14.04 11.66
CA MET A 1 14.50 13.55 11.03
C MET A 1 14.27 14.19 9.70
N SER A 2 13.85 13.45 8.81
CA SER A 2 13.68 14.01 7.50
C SER A 2 12.32 14.67 7.37
N LYS A 3 12.28 15.71 6.59
CA LYS A 3 11.10 16.38 6.34
C LYS A 3 10.67 16.11 4.98
N ALA A 4 9.37 16.03 4.79
CA ALA A 4 8.82 15.87 3.46
C ALA A 4 9.15 17.12 2.68
N GLU A 5 9.72 16.91 1.52
CA GLU A 5 10.04 18.03 0.65
C GLU A 5 9.00 18.21 -0.42
N TYR A 6 7.89 17.51 -0.30
CA TYR A 6 6.82 17.58 -1.27
C TYR A 6 5.65 18.34 -0.69
N THR A 7 4.96 19.09 -1.54
CA THR A 7 3.75 19.76 -1.12
C THR A 7 2.66 18.71 -0.92
N GLU A 8 1.57 19.13 -0.26
CA GLU A 8 0.46 18.22 -0.06
C GLU A 8 -0.13 17.77 -1.39
N GLU A 9 -0.12 18.67 -2.35
CA GLU A 9 -0.65 18.34 -3.67
C GLU A 9 0.21 17.28 -4.34
N GLN A 10 1.53 17.44 -4.26
CA GLN A 10 2.43 16.45 -4.83
C GLN A 10 2.30 15.12 -4.12
N LEU A 11 2.17 15.14 -2.82
CA LEU A 11 2.02 13.92 -2.05
C LEU A 11 0.73 13.21 -2.41
N SER A 12 -0.34 13.97 -2.61
CA SER A 12 -1.61 13.38 -3.00
C SER A 12 -1.51 12.69 -4.35
N ASP A 13 -0.81 13.33 -5.29
CA ASP A 13 -0.64 12.73 -6.60
C ASP A 13 0.17 11.45 -6.53
N MET A 14 1.23 11.45 -5.73
CA MET A 14 2.07 10.28 -5.59
C MET A 14 1.33 9.15 -4.89
N ARG A 15 0.48 9.49 -3.93
CA ARG A 15 -0.34 8.50 -3.25
C ARG A 15 -1.31 7.85 -4.22
N GLU A 16 -1.91 8.65 -5.08
CA GLU A 16 -2.85 8.12 -6.05
C GLU A 16 -2.14 7.20 -7.04
N ASP A 17 -0.93 7.60 -7.42
CA ASP A 17 -0.14 6.76 -8.32
C ASP A 17 0.18 5.43 -7.67
N ALA A 18 0.55 5.44 -6.41
CA ALA A 18 0.84 4.21 -5.68
C ALA A 18 -0.42 3.35 -5.56
N PHE A 19 -1.57 3.98 -5.35
CA PHE A 19 -2.82 3.25 -5.25
C PHE A 19 -3.11 2.50 -6.56
N VAL A 20 -2.93 3.19 -7.68
CA VAL A 20 -3.17 2.56 -8.98
C VAL A 20 -2.20 1.40 -9.20
N ASN A 21 -0.94 1.59 -8.85
CA ASN A 21 0.04 0.54 -9.01
C ASN A 21 -0.29 -0.69 -8.17
N ILE A 22 -0.72 -0.47 -6.94
CA ILE A 22 -1.09 -1.57 -6.06
C ILE A 22 -2.31 -2.29 -6.62
N LYS A 23 -3.28 -1.53 -7.08
CA LYS A 23 -4.50 -2.13 -7.63
C LYS A 23 -4.18 -2.99 -8.84
N GLU A 24 -3.33 -2.49 -9.72
CA GLU A 24 -2.98 -3.24 -10.92
C GLU A 24 -2.17 -4.48 -10.60
N ALA A 25 -1.30 -4.39 -9.59
CA ALA A 25 -0.54 -5.56 -9.17
C ALA A 25 -1.48 -6.64 -8.64
N CYS A 26 -2.49 -6.24 -7.88
CA CYS A 26 -3.47 -7.19 -7.38
C CYS A 26 -4.27 -7.80 -8.51
N MET A 27 -4.62 -7.00 -9.50
CA MET A 27 -5.37 -7.51 -10.64
C MET A 27 -4.56 -8.56 -11.41
N ARG A 28 -3.25 -8.31 -11.55
CA ARG A 28 -2.40 -9.29 -12.22
C ARG A 28 -2.30 -10.58 -11.43
N LEU A 29 -2.23 -10.46 -10.11
CA LEU A 29 -2.20 -11.64 -9.27
C LEU A 29 -3.45 -12.47 -9.47
N GLN A 30 -4.61 -11.81 -9.50
CA GLN A 30 -5.86 -12.51 -9.70
C GLN A 30 -5.96 -13.15 -11.06
N GLU A 31 -5.43 -12.47 -12.08
CA GLU A 31 -5.45 -13.02 -13.42
C GLU A 31 -4.61 -14.28 -13.53
N ARG A 32 -3.47 -14.27 -12.85
CA ARG A 32 -2.55 -15.40 -12.95
C ARG A 32 -3.00 -16.58 -12.11
N THR A 33 -3.53 -16.32 -10.95
CA THR A 33 -3.86 -17.39 -10.02
C THR A 33 -5.33 -17.70 -9.95
N LYS A 34 -6.18 -16.83 -10.54
CA LYS A 34 -7.63 -16.97 -10.47
C LYS A 34 -8.14 -16.94 -9.04
N CYS A 35 -7.40 -16.27 -8.15
CA CYS A 35 -7.83 -16.17 -6.77
C CYS A 35 -8.95 -15.17 -6.61
N GLY A 36 -9.72 -15.32 -5.55
CA GLY A 36 -10.82 -14.42 -5.28
C GLY A 36 -10.37 -13.20 -4.53
N ASN A 37 -11.31 -12.30 -4.30
CA ASN A 37 -11.01 -11.06 -3.61
C ASN A 37 -10.55 -11.30 -2.18
N GLU A 38 -10.96 -12.40 -1.57
CA GLU A 38 -10.57 -12.66 -0.19
C GLU A 38 -9.06 -12.84 -0.06
N VAL A 39 -8.42 -13.39 -1.09
CA VAL A 39 -6.97 -13.55 -1.06
C VAL A 39 -6.30 -12.19 -1.12
N VAL A 40 -6.82 -11.31 -1.97
CA VAL A 40 -6.27 -9.96 -2.09
C VAL A 40 -6.48 -9.19 -0.79
N ILE A 41 -7.67 -9.31 -0.21
CA ILE A 41 -7.97 -8.60 1.02
C ILE A 41 -7.03 -9.05 2.13
N LYS A 42 -6.81 -10.35 2.23
CA LYS A 42 -5.92 -10.87 3.26
C LYS A 42 -4.50 -10.36 3.05
N MET A 43 -4.04 -10.37 1.81
CA MET A 43 -2.70 -9.89 1.51
C MET A 43 -2.55 -8.41 1.85
N LEU A 44 -3.55 -7.61 1.50
CA LEU A 44 -3.48 -6.19 1.80
C LEU A 44 -3.52 -5.93 3.29
N ASN A 45 -4.26 -6.77 4.04
CA ASN A 45 -4.24 -6.66 5.49
C ASN A 45 -2.86 -6.96 6.04
N GLU A 46 -2.13 -7.88 5.44
CA GLU A 46 -0.78 -8.17 5.89
C GLU A 46 0.14 -7.00 5.64
N VAL A 47 -0.04 -6.31 4.52
CA VAL A 47 0.74 -5.12 4.24
C VAL A 47 0.41 -4.03 5.27
N LEU A 48 -0.87 -3.90 5.58
CA LEU A 48 -1.30 -2.93 6.57
C LEU A 48 -0.67 -3.22 7.93
N GLU A 49 -0.68 -4.49 8.32
CA GLU A 49 -0.09 -4.89 9.60
C GLU A 49 1.40 -4.61 9.64
N PHE A 50 2.07 -4.78 8.51
CA PHE A 50 3.48 -4.47 8.43
C PHE A 50 3.73 -3.01 8.80
N TYR A 51 2.93 -2.11 8.26
CA TYR A 51 3.15 -0.70 8.51
C TYR A 51 2.69 -0.28 9.91
N ILE A 52 1.66 -0.91 10.42
CA ILE A 52 1.23 -0.64 11.79
C ILE A 52 2.33 -1.04 12.76
N THR A 53 2.93 -2.20 12.54
CA THR A 53 4.01 -2.67 13.40
C THR A 53 5.22 -1.75 13.29
N GLN A 54 5.52 -1.32 12.08
CA GLN A 54 6.65 -0.43 11.88
C GLN A 54 6.44 0.91 12.59
N ASP A 55 5.21 1.40 12.52
CA ASP A 55 4.90 2.66 13.18
C ASP A 55 5.06 2.53 14.69
N ALA A 56 4.62 1.41 15.25
CA ALA A 56 4.74 1.20 16.69
C ALA A 56 6.21 1.15 17.09
N LYS A 57 7.05 0.55 16.27
CA LYS A 57 8.46 0.47 16.57
C LYS A 57 9.15 1.82 16.50
N ASN A 58 8.67 2.69 15.64
CA ASN A 58 9.27 3.99 15.45
C ASN A 58 8.83 5.02 16.46
N LYS A 59 7.85 4.68 17.25
CA LYS A 59 7.39 5.63 18.26
C LYS A 59 8.34 5.70 19.41
N PRO A 60 8.57 6.91 19.92
CA PRO A 60 9.49 7.07 21.04
C PRO A 60 8.95 6.44 22.32
#